data_0b46c1d9ea14b7eaf16bbfd2834550b9
#
_entry.id   0b46c1d9ea14b7eaf16bbfd2834550b9
#
_cell.length_a   1.000
_cell.length_b   1.000
_cell.length_c   1.000
_cell.angle_alpha   90.00
_cell.angle_beta   90.00
_cell.angle_gamma   90.00
#
_symmetry.space_group_name_H-M   'P 1'
#
loop_
_entity.id
_entity.type
_entity.pdbx_description
1 polymer ?
#
loop_
_entity_poly.entity_id
_entity_poly.type
_entity_poly.pdbx_seq_one_letter_code
_entity_poly.pdbx_strand_id
1 'polypeptide(L)'
;HQHTTEMGLFIHSPQLAAQVLGYTLSAPAQYGITAAPQRFAWLNHGPYAVLLHATSAERKLWAEARWIELGKTLAAQGIRCVLPWGTAAEHERSTRLLQHIPQAVVPERLELSALAALLAQARVVVGTDTGLTHLAGALGVPTIGIYCATDPAATGLHACARGVNLGGIGAPPAVGEVVAAVGKLMMSNEL
;
A
#
# COMPACT_ATOMS: atom_id res chain seq x y z
N HIS A 1 -10.79 -21.24 -22.51
CA HIS A 1 -9.46 -21.86 -22.22
C HIS A 1 -8.25 -20.98 -22.55
N GLN A 2 -8.40 -19.67 -22.72
CA GLN A 2 -7.26 -18.78 -23.07
C GLN A 2 -7.04 -17.58 -22.14
N HIS A 3 -7.75 -17.44 -21.03
CA HIS A 3 -7.60 -16.29 -20.11
C HIS A 3 -6.77 -16.56 -18.86
N THR A 4 -6.20 -17.75 -18.72
CA THR A 4 -5.40 -18.12 -17.52
C THR A 4 -3.91 -17.85 -17.67
N THR A 5 -3.44 -17.45 -18.86
CA THR A 5 -2.00 -17.48 -19.18
C THR A 5 -1.27 -16.16 -18.88
N GLU A 6 -1.95 -15.02 -18.88
CA GLU A 6 -1.25 -13.73 -18.71
C GLU A 6 -1.10 -13.25 -17.25
N MET A 7 -1.99 -13.66 -16.36
CA MET A 7 -1.95 -13.23 -14.96
C MET A 7 -0.98 -14.07 -14.10
N GLY A 8 -0.66 -15.29 -14.54
CA GLY A 8 0.30 -16.17 -13.87
C GLY A 8 1.78 -15.80 -14.08
N LEU A 9 2.06 -14.97 -15.10
CA LEU A 9 3.44 -14.74 -15.54
C LEU A 9 4.27 -13.92 -14.54
N PHE A 10 3.65 -13.03 -13.79
CA PHE A 10 4.38 -12.14 -12.86
C PHE A 10 4.75 -12.82 -11.53
N ILE A 11 3.96 -13.76 -11.07
CA ILE A 11 4.16 -14.43 -9.76
C ILE A 11 5.05 -15.65 -9.91
N HIS A 12 4.95 -16.33 -11.05
CA HIS A 12 5.70 -17.56 -11.31
C HIS A 12 6.99 -17.34 -12.10
N SER A 13 7.30 -16.11 -12.50
CA SER A 13 8.47 -15.86 -13.34
C SER A 13 9.81 -16.26 -12.69
N PRO A 14 10.08 -15.99 -11.39
CA PRO A 14 11.29 -16.50 -10.75
C PRO A 14 11.31 -18.02 -10.61
N GLN A 15 10.17 -18.63 -10.24
CA GLN A 15 10.03 -20.08 -10.13
C GLN A 15 10.14 -20.77 -11.50
N LEU A 16 9.51 -20.18 -12.51
CA LEU A 16 9.60 -20.69 -13.89
C LEU A 16 11.03 -20.56 -14.43
N ALA A 17 11.68 -19.42 -14.19
CA ALA A 17 13.07 -19.24 -14.58
C ALA A 17 14.00 -20.23 -13.86
N ALA A 18 13.79 -20.43 -12.56
CA ALA A 18 14.56 -21.40 -11.80
C ALA A 18 14.36 -22.83 -12.33
N GLN A 19 13.13 -23.19 -12.67
CA GLN A 19 12.80 -24.50 -13.22
C GLN A 19 13.40 -24.70 -14.62
N VAL A 20 13.33 -23.68 -15.48
CA VAL A 20 13.90 -23.76 -16.86
C VAL A 20 15.42 -23.75 -16.83
N LEU A 21 16.03 -22.98 -15.94
CA LEU A 21 17.47 -22.81 -15.84
C LEU A 21 18.16 -23.77 -14.84
N GLY A 22 17.36 -24.62 -14.18
CA GLY A 22 17.87 -25.70 -13.32
C GLY A 22 18.53 -25.23 -12.01
N TYR A 23 18.11 -24.07 -11.46
CA TYR A 23 18.61 -23.62 -10.16
C TYR A 23 17.48 -23.61 -9.10
N THR A 24 17.85 -23.66 -7.83
CA THR A 24 16.92 -23.59 -6.71
C THR A 24 16.89 -22.18 -6.18
N LEU A 25 15.68 -21.64 -5.97
CA LEU A 25 15.51 -20.37 -5.26
C LEU A 25 15.86 -20.60 -3.78
N SER A 26 17.00 -20.12 -3.35
CA SER A 26 17.55 -20.36 -2.00
C SER A 26 17.18 -19.26 -0.99
N ALA A 27 16.56 -18.17 -1.41
CA ALA A 27 16.17 -17.06 -0.55
C ALA A 27 14.83 -16.43 -1.01
N PRO A 28 14.08 -15.78 -0.10
CA PRO A 28 12.94 -14.97 -0.49
C PRO A 28 13.39 -13.92 -1.52
N ALA A 29 12.53 -13.66 -2.51
CA ALA A 29 12.80 -12.60 -3.50
C ALA A 29 12.98 -11.25 -2.78
N GLN A 30 14.07 -10.56 -3.08
CA GLN A 30 14.32 -9.19 -2.62
C GLN A 30 14.29 -8.28 -3.83
N TYR A 31 13.52 -7.21 -3.76
CA TYR A 31 13.40 -6.28 -4.87
C TYR A 31 14.65 -5.40 -5.06
N GLY A 32 15.46 -5.21 -4.00
CA GLY A 32 16.66 -4.39 -4.04
C GLY A 32 16.43 -2.91 -4.34
N ILE A 33 15.17 -2.45 -4.17
CA ILE A 33 14.77 -1.07 -4.42
C ILE A 33 14.99 -0.25 -3.16
N THR A 34 15.60 0.91 -3.29
CA THR A 34 15.81 1.89 -2.23
C THR A 34 15.32 3.26 -2.69
N ALA A 35 14.89 4.09 -1.76
CA ALA A 35 14.55 5.48 -2.02
C ALA A 35 15.50 6.39 -1.22
N ALA A 36 15.99 7.45 -1.87
CA ALA A 36 16.80 8.46 -1.19
C ALA A 36 15.94 9.19 -0.14
N PRO A 37 16.43 9.41 1.08
CA PRO A 37 15.70 10.15 2.08
C PRO A 37 15.41 11.58 1.60
N GLN A 38 14.18 12.04 1.81
CA GLN A 38 13.76 13.40 1.48
C GLN A 38 13.01 14.01 2.66
N ARG A 39 13.25 15.28 2.95
CA ARG A 39 12.47 16.05 3.93
C ARG A 39 11.31 16.74 3.24
N PHE A 40 10.14 16.65 3.84
CA PHE A 40 8.93 17.33 3.38
C PHE A 40 8.58 18.41 4.41
N ALA A 41 8.65 19.70 4.00
CA ALA A 41 8.42 20.83 4.88
C ALA A 41 6.99 20.84 5.49
N TRP A 42 6.03 20.26 4.78
CA TRP A 42 4.64 20.13 5.22
C TRP A 42 4.40 18.93 6.15
N LEU A 43 5.40 18.03 6.30
CA LEU A 43 5.32 16.86 7.16
C LEU A 43 6.13 17.13 8.43
N ASN A 44 5.46 17.56 9.49
CA ASN A 44 6.09 17.78 10.79
C ASN A 44 6.66 16.48 11.35
N HIS A 45 7.60 16.59 12.28
CA HIS A 45 8.18 15.44 12.99
C HIS A 45 7.08 14.59 13.66
N GLY A 46 7.15 13.29 13.49
CA GLY A 46 6.23 12.31 14.06
C GLY A 46 5.89 11.17 13.10
N PRO A 47 5.31 10.09 13.62
CA PRO A 47 4.91 8.95 12.79
C PRO A 47 3.75 9.33 11.87
N TYR A 48 3.80 8.80 10.65
CA TYR A 48 2.72 8.98 9.69
C TYR A 48 2.42 7.69 8.93
N ALA A 49 1.19 7.58 8.48
CA ALA A 49 0.71 6.56 7.57
C ALA A 49 0.44 7.19 6.20
N VAL A 50 0.78 6.47 5.13
CA VAL A 50 0.38 6.86 3.78
C VAL A 50 -0.85 6.04 3.39
N LEU A 51 -1.93 6.72 3.01
CA LEU A 51 -3.18 6.12 2.58
C LEU A 51 -3.32 6.26 1.06
N LEU A 52 -3.04 5.18 0.33
CA LEU A 52 -3.14 5.10 -1.13
C LEU A 52 -4.57 4.69 -1.52
N HIS A 53 -5.48 5.65 -1.36
CA HIS A 53 -6.93 5.47 -1.45
C HIS A 53 -7.47 5.42 -2.88
N ALA A 54 -6.64 5.72 -3.88
CA ALA A 54 -7.02 5.81 -5.28
C ALA A 54 -6.46 4.64 -6.11
N THR A 55 -7.15 4.34 -7.19
CA THR A 55 -6.77 3.33 -8.18
C THR A 55 -7.38 3.67 -9.54
N SER A 56 -6.83 3.13 -10.62
CA SER A 56 -7.30 3.36 -11.98
C SER A 56 -8.68 2.77 -12.30
N ALA A 57 -9.20 1.87 -11.47
CA ALA A 57 -10.47 1.19 -11.69
C ALA A 57 -11.41 1.38 -10.50
N GLU A 58 -12.57 1.98 -10.72
CA GLU A 58 -13.56 2.28 -9.69
C GLU A 58 -13.96 1.05 -8.87
N ARG A 59 -14.10 -0.13 -9.51
CA ARG A 59 -14.42 -1.40 -8.84
C ARG A 59 -13.38 -1.83 -7.78
N LYS A 60 -12.15 -1.33 -7.87
CA LYS A 60 -11.06 -1.61 -6.91
C LYS A 60 -11.07 -0.66 -5.72
N LEU A 61 -11.88 0.40 -5.77
CA LEU A 61 -11.93 1.39 -4.71
C LEU A 61 -12.52 0.80 -3.43
N TRP A 62 -11.85 1.04 -2.33
CA TRP A 62 -12.44 0.88 -1.01
C TRP A 62 -13.28 2.11 -0.67
N ALA A 63 -14.42 1.92 0.01
CA ALA A 63 -15.38 2.98 0.26
C ALA A 63 -14.76 4.14 1.08
N GLU A 64 -15.09 5.39 0.73
CA GLU A 64 -14.56 6.59 1.42
C GLU A 64 -14.86 6.56 2.93
N ALA A 65 -16.06 6.11 3.32
CA ALA A 65 -16.43 5.99 4.73
C ALA A 65 -15.46 5.09 5.52
N ARG A 66 -14.96 4.02 4.90
CA ARG A 66 -14.01 3.10 5.53
C ARG A 66 -12.62 3.74 5.66
N TRP A 67 -12.18 4.51 4.65
CA TRP A 67 -10.94 5.30 4.73
C TRP A 67 -11.00 6.34 5.84
N ILE A 68 -12.16 7.01 5.99
CA ILE A 68 -12.40 7.99 7.05
C ILE A 68 -12.31 7.33 8.43
N GLU A 69 -12.95 6.18 8.62
CA GLU A 69 -12.91 5.43 9.88
C GLU A 69 -11.49 4.97 10.23
N LEU A 70 -10.77 4.40 9.26
CA LEU A 70 -9.35 4.04 9.41
C LEU A 70 -8.52 5.26 9.79
N GLY A 71 -8.65 6.36 9.06
CA GLY A 71 -7.89 7.58 9.30
C GLY A 71 -8.15 8.19 10.66
N LYS A 72 -9.40 8.19 11.14
CA LYS A 72 -9.75 8.61 12.51
C LYS A 72 -9.10 7.73 13.57
N THR A 73 -9.09 6.41 13.34
CA THR A 73 -8.45 5.46 14.27
C THR A 73 -6.94 5.69 14.34
N LEU A 74 -6.27 5.90 13.22
CA LEU A 74 -4.84 6.21 13.18
C LEU A 74 -4.52 7.56 13.84
N ALA A 75 -5.32 8.58 13.57
CA ALA A 75 -5.17 9.91 14.19
C ALA A 75 -5.32 9.85 15.72
N ALA A 76 -6.25 9.05 16.25
CA ALA A 76 -6.41 8.82 17.68
C ALA A 76 -5.19 8.12 18.32
N GLN A 77 -4.39 7.41 17.52
CA GLN A 77 -3.11 6.80 17.96
C GLN A 77 -1.90 7.74 17.75
N GLY A 78 -2.13 8.99 17.37
CA GLY A 78 -1.07 9.96 17.11
C GLY A 78 -0.36 9.77 15.76
N ILE A 79 -0.92 8.99 14.85
CA ILE A 79 -0.37 8.72 13.52
C ILE A 79 -1.07 9.62 12.51
N ARG A 80 -0.32 10.54 11.92
CA ARG A 80 -0.85 11.42 10.87
C ARG A 80 -1.09 10.65 9.58
N CYS A 81 -2.19 10.94 8.88
CA CYS A 81 -2.49 10.36 7.58
C CYS A 81 -2.04 11.29 6.45
N VAL A 82 -1.30 10.77 5.48
CA VAL A 82 -0.92 11.46 4.25
C VAL A 82 -1.68 10.84 3.09
N LEU A 83 -2.33 11.68 2.28
CA LEU A 83 -3.23 11.31 1.19
C LEU A 83 -2.66 11.80 -0.16
N PRO A 84 -1.65 11.13 -0.72
CA PRO A 84 -1.08 11.53 -2.01
C PRO A 84 -2.06 11.28 -3.16
N TRP A 85 -1.86 11.99 -4.25
CA TRP A 85 -2.70 11.95 -5.44
C TRP A 85 -1.87 12.15 -6.70
N GLY A 86 -2.38 11.68 -7.85
CA GLY A 86 -1.74 11.82 -9.16
C GLY A 86 -2.60 12.51 -10.20
N THR A 87 -3.94 12.39 -10.08
CA THR A 87 -4.93 12.99 -11.01
C THR A 87 -5.85 13.98 -10.28
N ALA A 88 -6.53 14.84 -11.03
CA ALA A 88 -7.49 15.78 -10.45
C ALA A 88 -8.62 15.07 -9.67
N ALA A 89 -9.15 13.97 -10.20
CA ALA A 89 -10.18 13.18 -9.53
C ALA A 89 -9.68 12.56 -8.20
N GLU A 90 -8.43 12.11 -8.18
CA GLU A 90 -7.79 11.62 -6.94
C GLU A 90 -7.57 12.76 -5.93
N HIS A 91 -7.20 13.97 -6.40
CA HIS A 91 -7.07 15.13 -5.55
C HIS A 91 -8.39 15.53 -4.90
N GLU A 92 -9.48 15.55 -5.69
CA GLU A 92 -10.82 15.80 -5.15
C GLU A 92 -11.19 14.77 -4.08
N ARG A 93 -10.89 13.50 -4.33
CA ARG A 93 -11.11 12.42 -3.34
C ARG A 93 -10.26 12.63 -2.09
N SER A 94 -8.96 12.94 -2.23
CA SER A 94 -8.08 13.29 -1.10
C SER A 94 -8.65 14.44 -0.28
N THR A 95 -9.16 15.46 -0.95
CA THR A 95 -9.74 16.65 -0.31
C THR A 95 -11.03 16.32 0.47
N ARG A 96 -11.90 15.45 -0.07
CA ARG A 96 -13.07 14.98 0.69
C ARG A 96 -12.67 14.18 1.94
N LEU A 97 -11.68 13.30 1.83
CA LEU A 97 -11.17 12.52 2.97
C LEU A 97 -10.54 13.43 4.03
N LEU A 98 -9.75 14.43 3.60
CA LEU A 98 -9.12 15.43 4.48
C LEU A 98 -10.12 16.12 5.41
N GLN A 99 -11.33 16.42 4.92
CA GLN A 99 -12.38 17.10 5.71
C GLN A 99 -12.84 16.29 6.94
N HIS A 100 -12.61 14.97 6.92
CA HIS A 100 -13.14 14.05 7.93
C HIS A 100 -12.06 13.32 8.74
N ILE A 101 -10.80 13.37 8.31
CA ILE A 101 -9.69 12.71 9.00
C ILE A 101 -8.86 13.76 9.75
N PRO A 102 -8.83 13.73 11.10
CA PRO A 102 -8.09 14.71 11.88
C PRO A 102 -6.59 14.72 11.52
N GLN A 103 -6.02 15.91 11.40
CA GLN A 103 -4.59 16.13 11.12
C GLN A 103 -4.07 15.47 9.83
N ALA A 104 -4.96 15.03 8.94
CA ALA A 104 -4.54 14.51 7.64
C ALA A 104 -3.87 15.60 6.80
N VAL A 105 -3.06 15.17 5.84
CA VAL A 105 -2.36 16.06 4.91
C VAL A 105 -2.58 15.58 3.48
N VAL A 106 -2.98 16.48 2.62
CA VAL A 106 -2.97 16.31 1.17
C VAL A 106 -1.78 17.12 0.63
N PRO A 107 -0.69 16.46 0.21
CA PRO A 107 0.47 17.18 -0.32
C PRO A 107 0.17 17.81 -1.67
N GLU A 108 1.08 18.66 -2.16
CA GLU A 108 1.16 18.98 -3.58
C GLU A 108 1.41 17.68 -4.38
N ARG A 109 1.17 17.73 -5.69
CA ARG A 109 1.44 16.60 -6.55
C ARG A 109 2.92 16.25 -6.51
N LEU A 110 3.22 15.04 -6.09
CA LEU A 110 4.59 14.55 -5.94
C LEU A 110 5.02 13.75 -7.17
N GLU A 111 6.26 13.93 -7.57
CA GLU A 111 6.91 13.06 -8.56
C GLU A 111 7.21 11.69 -7.94
N LEU A 112 7.42 10.67 -8.79
CA LEU A 112 7.59 9.28 -8.36
C LEU A 112 8.74 9.09 -7.35
N SER A 113 9.85 9.79 -7.53
CA SER A 113 10.99 9.76 -6.61
C SER A 113 10.65 10.30 -5.21
N ALA A 114 9.89 11.40 -5.15
CA ALA A 114 9.40 11.97 -3.90
C ALA A 114 8.34 11.07 -3.24
N LEU A 115 7.46 10.44 -4.05
CA LEU A 115 6.52 9.43 -3.55
C LEU A 115 7.26 8.23 -2.96
N ALA A 116 8.29 7.72 -3.63
CA ALA A 116 9.12 6.63 -3.11
C ALA A 116 9.78 7.00 -1.77
N ALA A 117 10.33 8.23 -1.66
CA ALA A 117 10.89 8.74 -0.41
C ALA A 117 9.84 8.88 0.70
N LEU A 118 8.63 9.35 0.36
CA LEU A 118 7.51 9.45 1.29
C LEU A 118 7.07 8.07 1.79
N LEU A 119 6.95 7.09 0.88
CA LEU A 119 6.60 5.72 1.24
C LEU A 119 7.67 5.08 2.12
N ALA A 120 8.95 5.20 1.75
CA ALA A 120 10.07 4.57 2.46
C ALA A 120 10.22 5.02 3.92
N GLN A 121 9.75 6.22 4.25
CA GLN A 121 9.83 6.81 5.59
C GLN A 121 8.52 6.67 6.38
N ALA A 122 7.48 6.10 5.79
CA ALA A 122 6.19 5.92 6.45
C ALA A 122 6.27 4.85 7.57
N ARG A 123 5.54 5.07 8.65
CA ARG A 123 5.36 4.06 9.71
C ARG A 123 4.59 2.85 9.18
N VAL A 124 3.61 3.09 8.33
CA VAL A 124 2.80 2.08 7.64
C VAL A 124 2.22 2.67 6.36
N VAL A 125 2.06 1.84 5.36
CA VAL A 125 1.33 2.18 4.13
C VAL A 125 0.09 1.29 4.05
N VAL A 126 -1.06 1.90 3.81
CA VAL A 126 -2.30 1.18 3.51
C VAL A 126 -2.77 1.63 2.13
N GLY A 127 -2.94 0.69 1.23
CA GLY A 127 -3.29 1.04 -0.14
C GLY A 127 -4.20 0.01 -0.83
N THR A 128 -4.98 0.49 -1.78
CA THR A 128 -5.71 -0.38 -2.70
C THR A 128 -4.72 -1.10 -3.64
N ASP A 129 -5.20 -2.05 -4.44
CA ASP A 129 -4.41 -2.75 -5.46
C ASP A 129 -3.94 -1.75 -6.55
N THR A 130 -2.77 -1.14 -6.30
CA THR A 130 -2.11 -0.15 -7.18
C THR A 130 -0.60 -0.32 -7.17
N GLY A 131 0.08 0.22 -8.20
CA GLY A 131 1.54 0.19 -8.31
C GLY A 131 2.26 0.82 -7.12
N LEU A 132 1.72 1.87 -6.49
CA LEU A 132 2.33 2.51 -5.32
C LEU A 132 2.27 1.62 -4.07
N THR A 133 1.23 0.80 -3.92
CA THR A 133 1.13 -0.18 -2.84
C THR A 133 2.20 -1.26 -3.00
N HIS A 134 2.43 -1.73 -4.22
CA HIS A 134 3.51 -2.67 -4.52
C HIS A 134 4.90 -2.04 -4.33
N LEU A 135 5.06 -0.76 -4.71
CA LEU A 135 6.31 -0.03 -4.48
C LEU A 135 6.62 0.07 -2.98
N ALA A 136 5.62 0.37 -2.14
CA ALA A 136 5.80 0.40 -0.69
C ALA A 136 6.26 -0.95 -0.14
N GLY A 137 5.62 -2.04 -0.57
CA GLY A 137 6.04 -3.40 -0.21
C GLY A 137 7.46 -3.72 -0.68
N ALA A 138 7.83 -3.33 -1.90
CA ALA A 138 9.16 -3.55 -2.46
C ALA A 138 10.26 -2.72 -1.75
N LEU A 139 9.91 -1.56 -1.18
CA LEU A 139 10.76 -0.75 -0.33
C LEU A 139 10.92 -1.32 1.10
N GLY A 140 10.24 -2.44 1.42
CA GLY A 140 10.31 -3.08 2.74
C GLY A 140 9.51 -2.38 3.84
N VAL A 141 8.64 -1.43 3.48
CA VAL A 141 7.80 -0.71 4.44
C VAL A 141 6.66 -1.61 4.91
N PRO A 142 6.21 -1.54 6.18
CA PRO A 142 4.97 -2.17 6.60
C PRO A 142 3.82 -1.77 5.70
N THR A 143 3.28 -2.70 4.93
CA THR A 143 2.32 -2.39 3.89
C THR A 143 1.10 -3.30 3.95
N ILE A 144 -0.09 -2.71 3.91
CA ILE A 144 -1.35 -3.42 3.81
C ILE A 144 -1.96 -3.14 2.45
N GLY A 145 -2.11 -4.19 1.66
CA GLY A 145 -2.84 -4.17 0.40
C GLY A 145 -4.32 -4.50 0.61
N ILE A 146 -5.20 -3.62 0.16
CA ILE A 146 -6.66 -3.77 0.18
C ILE A 146 -7.13 -4.20 -1.20
N TYR A 147 -7.80 -5.34 -1.26
CA TYR A 147 -8.33 -5.93 -2.48
C TYR A 147 -9.86 -5.96 -2.44
N CYS A 148 -10.50 -5.32 -3.42
CA CYS A 148 -11.96 -5.26 -3.53
C CYS A 148 -12.50 -6.01 -4.76
N ALA A 149 -11.71 -6.08 -5.83
CA ALA A 149 -12.12 -6.64 -7.12
C ALA A 149 -11.04 -7.50 -7.80
N THR A 150 -9.95 -7.77 -7.12
CA THR A 150 -8.84 -8.60 -7.60
C THR A 150 -8.50 -9.66 -6.58
N ASP A 151 -7.95 -10.77 -7.03
CA ASP A 151 -7.50 -11.86 -6.18
C ASP A 151 -6.09 -11.55 -5.66
N PRO A 152 -5.89 -11.37 -4.34
CA PRO A 152 -4.57 -11.13 -3.77
C PRO A 152 -3.60 -12.31 -3.95
N ALA A 153 -4.08 -13.52 -4.20
CA ALA A 153 -3.21 -14.64 -4.54
C ALA A 153 -2.54 -14.45 -5.91
N ALA A 154 -3.19 -13.70 -6.81
CA ALA A 154 -2.65 -13.41 -8.14
C ALA A 154 -1.91 -12.06 -8.20
N THR A 155 -2.42 -11.03 -7.55
CA THR A 155 -1.92 -9.65 -7.68
C THR A 155 -1.47 -9.03 -6.36
N GLY A 156 -1.37 -9.82 -5.29
CA GLY A 156 -1.05 -9.32 -3.96
C GLY A 156 0.41 -8.87 -3.76
N LEU A 157 0.70 -8.43 -2.55
CA LEU A 157 2.05 -8.12 -2.08
C LEU A 157 2.81 -9.43 -1.92
N HIS A 158 3.55 -9.82 -2.94
CA HIS A 158 4.41 -11.00 -2.93
C HIS A 158 5.83 -10.61 -2.56
N ALA A 159 6.54 -11.53 -1.90
CA ALA A 159 7.94 -11.32 -1.46
C ALA A 159 8.15 -10.06 -0.58
N CYS A 160 7.10 -9.57 0.05
CA CYS A 160 7.15 -8.45 0.98
C CYS A 160 7.13 -9.00 2.40
N ALA A 161 8.27 -9.03 3.08
CA ALA A 161 8.40 -9.59 4.44
C ALA A 161 7.43 -8.93 5.45
N ARG A 162 7.04 -7.68 5.19
CA ARG A 162 6.14 -6.86 6.01
C ARG A 162 4.87 -6.47 5.26
N GLY A 163 4.45 -7.32 4.30
CA GLY A 163 3.24 -7.13 3.51
C GLY A 163 2.09 -7.98 4.03
N VAL A 164 0.89 -7.41 4.10
CA VAL A 164 -0.36 -8.10 4.43
C VAL A 164 -1.38 -7.81 3.35
N ASN A 165 -2.00 -8.85 2.80
CA ASN A 165 -3.07 -8.73 1.83
C ASN A 165 -4.41 -8.98 2.51
N LEU A 166 -5.38 -8.08 2.34
CA LEU A 166 -6.71 -8.18 2.94
C LEU A 166 -7.81 -8.01 1.89
N GLY A 167 -8.87 -8.80 2.02
CA GLY A 167 -10.01 -8.78 1.09
C GLY A 167 -9.79 -9.66 -0.13
N GLY A 168 -10.60 -9.45 -1.17
CA GLY A 168 -10.60 -10.23 -2.41
C GLY A 168 -11.73 -9.80 -3.34
N ILE A 169 -11.98 -10.59 -4.38
CA ILE A 169 -13.02 -10.32 -5.38
C ILE A 169 -14.40 -10.27 -4.72
N GLY A 170 -15.02 -9.09 -4.71
CA GLY A 170 -16.36 -8.89 -4.13
C GLY A 170 -16.41 -8.96 -2.59
N ALA A 171 -15.27 -9.12 -1.93
CA ALA A 171 -15.15 -9.24 -0.48
C ALA A 171 -14.13 -8.22 0.08
N PRO A 172 -14.43 -6.91 0.03
CA PRO A 172 -13.56 -5.89 0.56
C PRO A 172 -13.41 -6.04 2.09
N PRO A 173 -12.22 -5.84 2.68
CA PRO A 173 -12.01 -6.04 4.10
C PRO A 173 -12.82 -5.05 4.94
N ALA A 174 -13.19 -5.46 6.15
CA ALA A 174 -13.74 -4.56 7.14
C ALA A 174 -12.64 -3.66 7.73
N VAL A 175 -13.01 -2.47 8.23
CA VAL A 175 -12.03 -1.53 8.83
C VAL A 175 -11.31 -2.15 10.02
N GLY A 176 -12.03 -2.92 10.87
CA GLY A 176 -11.43 -3.62 12.01
C GLY A 176 -10.31 -4.59 11.62
N GLU A 177 -10.44 -5.29 10.49
CA GLU A 177 -9.38 -6.19 9.97
C GLU A 177 -8.14 -5.39 9.58
N VAL A 178 -8.33 -4.26 8.91
CA VAL A 178 -7.23 -3.36 8.50
C VAL A 178 -6.54 -2.78 9.73
N VAL A 179 -7.30 -2.28 10.70
CA VAL A 179 -6.76 -1.73 11.97
C VAL A 179 -5.96 -2.78 12.74
N ALA A 180 -6.48 -4.01 12.84
CA ALA A 180 -5.78 -5.10 13.50
C ALA A 180 -4.45 -5.46 12.80
N ALA A 181 -4.45 -5.46 11.46
CA ALA A 181 -3.24 -5.70 10.68
C ALA A 181 -2.20 -4.57 10.85
N VAL A 182 -2.65 -3.30 10.85
CA VAL A 182 -1.77 -2.15 11.17
C VAL A 182 -1.13 -2.34 12.54
N GLY A 183 -1.91 -2.66 13.57
CA GLY A 183 -1.40 -2.87 14.92
C GLY A 183 -0.31 -3.96 14.97
N LYS A 184 -0.55 -5.11 14.34
CA LYS A 184 0.43 -6.21 14.27
C LYS A 184 1.74 -5.79 13.61
N LEU A 185 1.66 -5.11 12.46
CA LEU A 185 2.85 -4.67 11.71
C LEU A 185 3.66 -3.61 12.46
N MET A 186 3.00 -2.76 13.25
CA MET A 186 3.66 -1.72 14.01
C MET A 186 4.37 -2.26 15.26
N MET A 187 3.80 -3.28 15.93
CA MET A 187 4.40 -3.93 17.10
C MET A 187 5.66 -4.75 16.73
N SER A 188 5.71 -5.33 15.55
CA SER A 188 6.86 -6.09 15.05
C SER A 188 8.10 -5.23 14.77
N ASN A 189 8.05 -3.92 14.98
CA ASN A 189 9.15 -2.97 14.78
C ASN A 189 9.89 -2.60 16.06
N GLU A 190 9.45 -3.07 17.22
CA GLU A 190 10.01 -2.70 18.52
C GLU A 190 10.97 -3.76 19.09
N LEU A 191 11.28 -4.79 18.30
CA LEU A 191 12.26 -5.85 18.59
C LEU A 191 13.46 -5.76 17.64
#